data_c508959f9acd38a4e3cea8b8c8dab9c9
#
_entry.id   c508959f9acd38a4e3cea8b8c8dab9c9
#
_cell.length_a   1.000
_cell.length_b   1.000
_cell.length_c   1.000
_cell.angle_alpha   90.00
_cell.angle_beta   90.00
_cell.angle_gamma   90.00
#
_symmetry.space_group_name_H-M   'P 1'
#
loop_
_entity.id
_entity.type
_entity.pdbx_description
1 polymer ?
#
loop_
_entity_poly.entity_id
_entity_poly.type
_entity_poly.pdbx_seq_one_letter_code
_entity_poly.pdbx_strand_id
1 'polypeptide(L)'
;MSTKKLKKREALRQTVENAVIRDEENRRIRFAAEKSITQVLKKLGTTLCGLDGEEVTKKRAIYGSNKVTHEKKRSLPKRLAGAFINPFTAILFCLAFVMVPIVFFANGITKGDWMEAFLFAISIAVGLTPEMLPMIVTTCLAKGAVSMSKKKTIVKNLNSIQNFGAIDILCTDKTGTLTQDKVALEYHLNVNGEEDARVLRHAYLNSYFQTGYKNLMDLAIIQKTEEEEAENPQLTDLSEHYVKIDEIPFDFKRRRLTMVVQDKSGKTQMVTKGAVEEMLSICSFAEVEQNVRPLNEELRDQIRETVESLNDKGFRVLAIAQKSNPSPAGAFSVKDESDMVLLGYLAFLDPPKESTMAAVKALREHGVTTKILTGDNDKVTRTICKQVGLKVRNMLLGTDLEHMTDEELAKAAESTDVFAKLTPDQKARIVSVLRQNDHTVGFMGDGINDAAAMKSADIGISVDTAVDVAKESADIILLEK
;
A
#
# COMPACT_ATOMS: atom_id res chain seq x y z
N MET A 1 36.80 -25.52 -15.42
CA MET A 1 35.41 -25.05 -15.69
C MET A 1 35.21 -23.73 -14.96
N SER A 2 35.02 -22.64 -15.69
CA SER A 2 35.06 -21.25 -15.13
C SER A 2 33.97 -21.01 -14.05
N THR A 3 34.37 -20.44 -12.94
CA THR A 3 33.52 -19.98 -11.81
C THR A 3 32.31 -19.15 -12.25
N LYS A 4 32.41 -18.48 -13.38
CA LYS A 4 31.34 -17.72 -14.02
C LYS A 4 30.19 -18.61 -14.56
N LYS A 5 30.51 -19.84 -15.04
CA LYS A 5 29.53 -20.85 -15.50
C LYS A 5 28.79 -21.49 -14.32
N LEU A 6 29.44 -21.67 -13.17
CA LEU A 6 28.80 -22.19 -11.96
C LEU A 6 27.80 -21.17 -11.38
N LYS A 7 28.20 -19.92 -11.21
CA LYS A 7 27.30 -18.85 -10.72
C LYS A 7 26.10 -18.62 -11.62
N LYS A 8 26.27 -18.72 -12.95
CA LYS A 8 25.16 -18.61 -13.91
C LYS A 8 24.19 -19.81 -13.83
N ARG A 9 24.70 -21.02 -13.53
CA ARG A 9 23.87 -22.21 -13.28
C ARG A 9 23.13 -22.16 -11.96
N GLU A 10 23.75 -21.64 -10.91
CA GLU A 10 23.11 -21.45 -9.61
C GLU A 10 22.00 -20.37 -9.67
N ALA A 11 22.27 -19.24 -10.32
CA ALA A 11 21.27 -18.21 -10.55
C ALA A 11 20.08 -18.73 -11.38
N LEU A 12 20.36 -19.54 -12.43
CA LEU A 12 19.32 -20.16 -13.25
C LEU A 12 18.49 -21.20 -12.46
N ARG A 13 19.13 -22.00 -11.59
CA ARG A 13 18.44 -22.92 -10.69
C ARG A 13 17.53 -22.18 -9.70
N GLN A 14 18.02 -21.11 -9.09
CA GLN A 14 17.26 -20.28 -8.16
C GLN A 14 16.05 -19.60 -8.85
N THR A 15 16.22 -19.15 -10.09
CA THR A 15 15.12 -18.58 -10.89
C THR A 15 14.06 -19.64 -11.22
N VAL A 16 14.47 -20.86 -11.58
CA VAL A 16 13.55 -21.97 -11.87
C VAL A 16 12.85 -22.45 -10.58
N GLU A 17 13.56 -22.56 -9.47
CA GLU A 17 12.98 -22.89 -8.17
C GLU A 17 11.95 -21.86 -7.72
N ASN A 18 12.27 -20.57 -7.84
CA ASN A 18 11.33 -19.48 -7.55
C ASN A 18 10.10 -19.48 -8.48
N ALA A 19 10.27 -19.83 -9.76
CA ALA A 19 9.16 -19.96 -10.72
C ALA A 19 8.24 -21.12 -10.36
N VAL A 20 8.79 -22.26 -9.94
CA VAL A 20 8.03 -23.44 -9.49
C VAL A 20 7.24 -23.14 -8.21
N ILE A 21 7.88 -22.44 -7.26
CA ILE A 21 7.22 -22.01 -6.00
C ILE A 21 6.05 -21.06 -6.30
N ARG A 22 6.24 -20.06 -7.18
CA ARG A 22 5.17 -19.15 -7.61
C ARG A 22 4.02 -19.87 -8.30
N ASP A 23 4.29 -20.88 -9.14
CA ASP A 23 3.24 -21.64 -9.82
C ASP A 23 2.43 -22.48 -8.82
N GLU A 24 3.08 -23.01 -7.81
CA GLU A 24 2.41 -23.76 -6.73
C GLU A 24 1.58 -22.85 -5.83
N GLU A 25 2.08 -21.66 -5.49
CA GLU A 25 1.34 -20.63 -4.75
C GLU A 25 0.11 -20.16 -5.53
N ASN A 26 0.26 -19.87 -6.82
CA ASN A 26 -0.85 -19.49 -7.70
C ASN A 26 -1.90 -20.58 -7.82
N ARG A 27 -1.52 -21.87 -7.86
CA ARG A 27 -2.46 -23.00 -7.83
C ARG A 27 -3.22 -23.08 -6.51
N ARG A 28 -2.55 -22.83 -5.39
CA ARG A 28 -3.20 -22.80 -4.06
C ARG A 28 -4.20 -21.65 -3.94
N ILE A 29 -3.84 -20.47 -4.42
CA ILE A 29 -4.71 -19.28 -4.44
C ILE A 29 -5.93 -19.54 -5.33
N ARG A 30 -5.74 -20.04 -6.56
CA ARG A 30 -6.85 -20.39 -7.47
C ARG A 30 -7.77 -21.44 -6.85
N PHE A 31 -7.20 -22.49 -6.24
CA PHE A 31 -8.00 -23.51 -5.56
C PHE A 31 -8.86 -22.89 -4.45
N ALA A 32 -8.28 -21.98 -3.64
CA ALA A 32 -9.01 -21.31 -2.57
C ALA A 32 -10.12 -20.38 -3.11
N ALA A 33 -9.88 -19.73 -4.26
CA ALA A 33 -10.86 -18.82 -4.88
C ALA A 33 -12.01 -19.54 -5.60
N GLU A 34 -11.76 -20.73 -6.18
CA GLU A 34 -12.72 -21.44 -7.03
C GLU A 34 -13.56 -22.48 -6.27
N LYS A 35 -13.09 -22.98 -5.12
CA LYS A 35 -13.71 -24.08 -4.39
C LYS A 35 -14.57 -23.58 -3.23
N SER A 36 -15.53 -24.40 -2.83
CA SER A 36 -16.34 -24.09 -1.65
C SER A 36 -15.50 -24.07 -0.38
N ILE A 37 -15.91 -23.25 0.59
CA ILE A 37 -15.24 -23.12 1.91
C ILE A 37 -14.98 -24.49 2.55
N THR A 38 -15.95 -25.40 2.48
CA THR A 38 -15.84 -26.75 3.03
C THR A 38 -14.71 -27.56 2.37
N GLN A 39 -14.55 -27.43 1.04
CA GLN A 39 -13.48 -28.11 0.31
C GLN A 39 -12.11 -27.52 0.62
N VAL A 40 -12.04 -26.19 0.79
CA VAL A 40 -10.80 -25.49 1.17
C VAL A 40 -10.38 -25.88 2.58
N LEU A 41 -11.27 -25.83 3.55
CA LEU A 41 -11.01 -26.23 4.94
C LEU A 41 -10.56 -27.70 5.03
N LYS A 42 -11.22 -28.61 4.32
CA LYS A 42 -10.82 -30.02 4.26
C LYS A 42 -9.40 -30.19 3.69
N LYS A 43 -9.04 -29.48 2.63
CA LYS A 43 -7.69 -29.52 2.04
C LYS A 43 -6.63 -28.94 2.95
N LEU A 44 -6.96 -27.88 3.70
CA LEU A 44 -6.06 -27.26 4.68
C LEU A 44 -5.97 -28.05 6.00
N GLY A 45 -6.84 -29.05 6.20
CA GLY A 45 -6.93 -29.82 7.42
C GLY A 45 -7.27 -28.92 8.61
N THR A 46 -8.33 -28.13 8.49
CA THR A 46 -8.81 -27.21 9.53
C THR A 46 -10.34 -27.14 9.52
N THR A 47 -10.91 -26.48 10.52
CA THR A 47 -12.36 -26.26 10.67
C THR A 47 -12.68 -24.76 10.67
N LEU A 48 -13.97 -24.39 10.68
CA LEU A 48 -14.41 -22.99 10.85
C LEU A 48 -14.00 -22.40 12.20
N CYS A 49 -13.80 -23.26 13.22
CA CYS A 49 -13.30 -22.86 14.54
C CYS A 49 -11.76 -22.79 14.62
N GLY A 50 -11.06 -23.07 13.52
CA GLY A 50 -9.61 -23.10 13.46
C GLY A 50 -9.00 -24.45 13.79
N LEU A 51 -7.76 -24.45 14.30
CA LEU A 51 -6.98 -25.64 14.70
C LEU A 51 -6.94 -25.72 16.21
N ASP A 52 -6.96 -26.94 16.74
CA ASP A 52 -6.71 -27.17 18.16
C ASP A 52 -5.21 -27.08 18.52
N GLY A 53 -4.89 -27.10 19.83
CA GLY A 53 -3.51 -26.91 20.31
C GLY A 53 -2.54 -28.02 19.88
N GLU A 54 -3.02 -29.26 19.73
CA GLU A 54 -2.20 -30.37 19.28
C GLU A 54 -1.92 -30.30 17.78
N GLU A 55 -2.92 -29.95 16.99
CA GLU A 55 -2.78 -29.75 15.55
C GLU A 55 -1.87 -28.57 15.20
N VAL A 56 -1.96 -27.45 15.97
CA VAL A 56 -1.02 -26.33 15.88
C VAL A 56 0.40 -26.79 16.14
N THR A 57 0.62 -27.63 17.15
CA THR A 57 1.94 -28.14 17.48
C THR A 57 2.51 -29.04 16.39
N LYS A 58 1.68 -29.93 15.83
CA LYS A 58 2.05 -30.80 14.70
C LYS A 58 2.38 -29.97 13.44
N LYS A 59 1.54 -28.99 13.11
CA LYS A 59 1.78 -28.11 11.95
C LYS A 59 2.99 -27.21 12.15
N ARG A 60 3.27 -26.73 13.36
CA ARG A 60 4.51 -25.99 13.66
C ARG A 60 5.76 -26.84 13.49
N ALA A 61 5.71 -28.13 13.78
CA ALA A 61 6.84 -29.03 13.55
C ALA A 61 7.14 -29.21 12.05
N ILE A 62 6.10 -29.16 11.19
CA ILE A 62 6.21 -29.35 9.74
C ILE A 62 6.55 -28.03 9.03
N TYR A 63 5.85 -26.95 9.33
CA TYR A 63 5.91 -25.68 8.61
C TYR A 63 6.73 -24.59 9.31
N GLY A 64 7.20 -24.84 10.53
CA GLY A 64 7.90 -23.86 11.36
C GLY A 64 6.95 -22.92 12.11
N SER A 65 7.53 -21.94 12.79
CA SER A 65 6.74 -20.92 13.50
C SER A 65 6.21 -19.87 12.51
N ASN A 66 4.97 -19.44 12.71
CA ASN A 66 4.37 -18.34 11.93
C ASN A 66 4.95 -16.99 12.41
N LYS A 67 6.26 -16.83 12.23
CA LYS A 67 6.98 -15.57 12.52
C LYS A 67 7.60 -15.07 11.23
N VAL A 68 7.46 -13.79 10.96
CA VAL A 68 8.22 -13.11 9.91
C VAL A 68 9.71 -13.30 10.23
N THR A 69 10.45 -13.92 9.33
CA THR A 69 11.90 -14.09 9.49
C THR A 69 12.56 -12.74 9.25
N HIS A 70 12.89 -12.05 10.33
CA HIS A 70 13.80 -10.91 10.23
C HIS A 70 15.16 -11.40 9.73
N GLU A 71 15.77 -10.68 8.79
CA GLU A 71 17.13 -10.96 8.36
C GLU A 71 18.04 -11.06 9.59
N LYS A 72 18.77 -12.17 9.70
CA LYS A 72 19.72 -12.36 10.80
C LYS A 72 20.73 -11.22 10.77
N LYS A 73 20.77 -10.43 11.83
CA LYS A 73 21.77 -9.35 12.00
C LYS A 73 23.14 -9.94 11.73
N ARG A 74 23.82 -9.45 10.69
CA ARG A 74 25.18 -9.89 10.36
C ARG A 74 26.08 -9.66 11.58
N SER A 75 26.87 -10.66 11.96
CA SER A 75 27.79 -10.53 13.09
C SER A 75 28.79 -9.38 12.87
N LEU A 76 29.22 -8.71 13.93
CA LEU A 76 30.18 -7.61 13.90
C LEU A 76 31.42 -7.90 13.02
N PRO A 77 32.09 -9.09 13.10
CA PRO A 77 33.21 -9.39 12.21
C PRO A 77 32.83 -9.49 10.74
N LYS A 78 31.64 -10.00 10.39
CA LYS A 78 31.14 -10.00 9.01
C LYS A 78 30.77 -8.59 8.50
N ARG A 79 30.33 -7.70 9.38
CA ARG A 79 30.08 -6.29 9.04
C ARG A 79 31.38 -5.55 8.81
N LEU A 80 32.38 -5.74 9.67
CA LEU A 80 33.71 -5.18 9.50
C LEU A 80 34.36 -5.71 8.22
N ALA A 81 34.39 -7.02 8.00
CA ALA A 81 34.94 -7.59 6.78
C ALA A 81 34.23 -7.04 5.52
N GLY A 82 32.89 -6.88 5.54
CA GLY A 82 32.15 -6.29 4.43
C GLY A 82 32.44 -4.81 4.19
N ALA A 83 32.85 -4.07 5.22
CA ALA A 83 33.26 -2.65 5.08
C ALA A 83 34.64 -2.52 4.42
N PHE A 84 35.54 -3.47 4.67
CA PHE A 84 36.88 -3.49 4.07
C PHE A 84 36.93 -4.14 2.67
N ILE A 85 36.00 -4.99 2.31
CA ILE A 85 36.00 -5.71 1.01
C ILE A 85 34.95 -5.05 0.08
N ASN A 86 35.30 -3.90 -0.46
CA ASN A 86 34.61 -3.35 -1.63
C ASN A 86 35.49 -3.53 -2.90
N PRO A 87 34.95 -3.46 -4.12
CA PRO A 87 35.69 -3.68 -5.33
C PRO A 87 36.92 -2.76 -5.48
N PHE A 88 36.83 -1.54 -4.99
CA PHE A 88 37.91 -0.56 -5.04
C PHE A 88 39.06 -0.92 -4.10
N THR A 89 38.76 -1.22 -2.82
CA THR A 89 39.77 -1.66 -1.88
C THR A 89 40.42 -3.01 -2.29
N ALA A 90 39.64 -3.92 -2.89
CA ALA A 90 40.16 -5.17 -3.40
C ALA A 90 41.20 -4.95 -4.53
N ILE A 91 40.94 -4.00 -5.45
CA ILE A 91 41.90 -3.63 -6.51
C ILE A 91 43.14 -3.02 -5.90
N LEU A 92 43.01 -2.13 -4.93
CA LEU A 92 44.14 -1.50 -4.26
C LEU A 92 44.99 -2.51 -3.47
N PHE A 93 44.37 -3.46 -2.77
CA PHE A 93 45.10 -4.57 -2.10
C PHE A 93 45.81 -5.46 -3.11
N CYS A 94 45.21 -5.77 -4.26
CA CYS A 94 45.87 -6.52 -5.33
C CYS A 94 47.07 -5.75 -5.89
N LEU A 95 46.94 -4.43 -6.14
CA LEU A 95 48.02 -3.56 -6.57
C LEU A 95 49.15 -3.51 -5.51
N ALA A 96 48.83 -3.31 -4.25
CA ALA A 96 49.80 -3.28 -3.18
C ALA A 96 50.53 -4.63 -3.06
N PHE A 97 49.80 -5.74 -3.15
CA PHE A 97 50.39 -7.10 -3.08
C PHE A 97 51.39 -7.41 -4.20
N VAL A 98 51.18 -6.80 -5.38
CA VAL A 98 52.11 -6.94 -6.51
C VAL A 98 53.25 -5.93 -6.45
N MET A 99 52.91 -4.64 -6.23
CA MET A 99 53.90 -3.55 -6.30
C MET A 99 54.91 -3.54 -5.13
N VAL A 100 54.43 -3.83 -3.90
CA VAL A 100 55.30 -3.82 -2.70
C VAL A 100 56.47 -4.81 -2.79
N PRO A 101 56.25 -6.10 -3.14
CA PRO A 101 57.37 -7.02 -3.35
C PRO A 101 58.30 -6.60 -4.50
N ILE A 102 57.74 -6.14 -5.62
CA ILE A 102 58.56 -5.69 -6.78
C ILE A 102 59.49 -4.56 -6.35
N VAL A 103 58.97 -3.56 -5.69
CA VAL A 103 59.74 -2.39 -5.22
C VAL A 103 60.77 -2.79 -4.17
N PHE A 104 60.38 -3.69 -3.23
CA PHE A 104 61.28 -4.21 -2.22
C PHE A 104 62.48 -4.93 -2.85
N PHE A 105 62.26 -5.88 -3.72
CA PHE A 105 63.33 -6.66 -4.35
C PHE A 105 64.14 -5.79 -5.31
N ALA A 106 63.52 -4.93 -6.13
CA ALA A 106 64.22 -4.08 -7.04
C ALA A 106 65.19 -3.13 -6.30
N ASN A 107 64.71 -2.46 -5.24
CA ASN A 107 65.58 -1.57 -4.45
C ASN A 107 66.63 -2.31 -3.64
N GLY A 108 66.30 -3.47 -3.02
CA GLY A 108 67.24 -4.28 -2.30
C GLY A 108 68.40 -4.77 -3.15
N ILE A 109 68.12 -5.20 -4.38
CA ILE A 109 69.15 -5.67 -5.34
C ILE A 109 69.98 -4.49 -5.89
N THR A 110 69.34 -3.36 -6.24
CA THR A 110 70.02 -2.25 -6.87
C THR A 110 70.84 -1.42 -5.89
N LYS A 111 70.34 -1.19 -4.68
CA LYS A 111 71.00 -0.35 -3.66
C LYS A 111 71.80 -1.16 -2.62
N GLY A 112 71.60 -2.44 -2.48
CA GLY A 112 72.23 -3.29 -1.50
C GLY A 112 71.79 -3.08 -0.06
N ASP A 113 70.92 -2.10 0.23
CA ASP A 113 70.35 -1.83 1.55
C ASP A 113 68.93 -2.33 1.66
N TRP A 114 68.80 -3.50 2.24
CA TRP A 114 67.50 -4.17 2.42
C TRP A 114 66.61 -3.51 3.44
N MET A 115 67.17 -2.76 4.41
CA MET A 115 66.38 -2.03 5.39
C MET A 115 65.73 -0.80 4.76
N GLU A 116 66.50 -0.01 3.99
CA GLU A 116 65.92 1.11 3.25
C GLU A 116 64.89 0.67 2.24
N ALA A 117 65.15 -0.43 1.52
CA ALA A 117 64.19 -1.03 0.59
C ALA A 117 62.90 -1.47 1.26
N PHE A 118 62.98 -2.02 2.46
CA PHE A 118 61.80 -2.43 3.26
C PHE A 118 60.99 -1.21 3.73
N LEU A 119 61.65 -0.20 4.29
CA LEU A 119 60.96 1.03 4.71
C LEU A 119 60.27 1.73 3.53
N PHE A 120 60.92 1.77 2.37
CA PHE A 120 60.36 2.36 1.16
C PHE A 120 59.15 1.54 0.64
N ALA A 121 59.23 0.23 0.64
CA ALA A 121 58.14 -0.63 0.27
C ALA A 121 56.91 -0.48 1.18
N ILE A 122 57.14 -0.36 2.48
CA ILE A 122 56.06 -0.05 3.48
C ILE A 122 55.43 1.33 3.18
N SER A 123 56.27 2.36 2.91
CA SER A 123 55.79 3.70 2.62
C SER A 123 54.87 3.72 1.38
N ILE A 124 55.19 2.93 0.36
CA ILE A 124 54.34 2.77 -0.82
C ILE A 124 53.06 2.00 -0.46
N ALA A 125 53.16 0.94 0.33
CA ALA A 125 51.98 0.17 0.77
C ALA A 125 50.97 1.06 1.50
N VAL A 126 51.44 1.91 2.43
CA VAL A 126 50.64 2.87 3.18
C VAL A 126 50.07 3.93 2.24
N GLY A 127 50.86 4.45 1.30
CA GLY A 127 50.41 5.48 0.32
C GLY A 127 49.39 4.95 -0.69
N LEU A 128 49.39 3.64 -1.01
CA LEU A 128 48.40 3.02 -1.91
C LEU A 128 47.09 2.70 -1.22
N THR A 129 47.03 2.74 0.11
CA THR A 129 45.76 2.51 0.84
C THR A 129 45.07 3.84 1.13
N PRO A 130 43.97 4.19 0.44
CA PRO A 130 43.20 5.41 0.73
C PRO A 130 42.37 5.20 2.00
N GLU A 131 43.00 5.05 3.15
CA GLU A 131 42.37 4.72 4.43
C GLU A 131 41.42 5.84 4.90
N MET A 132 41.70 7.08 4.54
CA MET A 132 40.95 8.22 5.02
C MET A 132 39.63 8.45 4.28
N LEU A 133 39.52 8.11 2.97
CA LEU A 133 38.33 8.39 2.18
C LEU A 133 37.08 7.63 2.65
N PRO A 134 37.10 6.30 2.84
CA PRO A 134 35.95 5.57 3.37
C PRO A 134 35.54 6.05 4.77
N MET A 135 36.52 6.39 5.63
CA MET A 135 36.26 6.89 6.97
C MET A 135 35.57 8.26 6.94
N ILE A 136 36.05 9.17 6.10
CA ILE A 136 35.44 10.50 5.94
C ILE A 136 34.01 10.36 5.44
N VAL A 137 33.78 9.56 4.38
CA VAL A 137 32.43 9.33 3.81
C VAL A 137 31.51 8.75 4.89
N THR A 138 31.93 7.68 5.59
CA THR A 138 31.13 7.06 6.64
C THR A 138 30.82 8.03 7.78
N THR A 139 31.79 8.84 8.19
CA THR A 139 31.60 9.86 9.24
C THR A 139 30.61 10.94 8.81
N CYS A 140 30.72 11.41 7.57
CA CYS A 140 29.77 12.38 7.00
C CYS A 140 28.34 11.81 6.93
N LEU A 141 28.18 10.58 6.47
CA LEU A 141 26.88 9.91 6.42
C LEU A 141 26.30 9.69 7.82
N ALA A 142 27.12 9.26 8.77
CA ALA A 142 26.68 9.11 10.16
C ALA A 142 26.25 10.43 10.78
N LYS A 143 27.00 11.53 10.54
CA LYS A 143 26.62 12.88 10.97
C LYS A 143 25.31 13.34 10.28
N GLY A 144 25.14 13.03 9.01
CA GLY A 144 23.91 13.26 8.25
C GLY A 144 22.72 12.54 8.88
N ALA A 145 22.86 11.24 9.18
CA ALA A 145 21.82 10.44 9.84
C ALA A 145 21.41 11.00 11.20
N VAL A 146 22.40 11.43 12.02
CA VAL A 146 22.12 12.09 13.32
C VAL A 146 21.38 13.41 13.12
N SER A 147 21.73 14.19 12.12
CA SER A 147 21.02 15.44 11.79
C SER A 147 19.57 15.18 11.35
N MET A 148 19.33 14.17 10.52
CA MET A 148 18.01 13.75 10.10
C MET A 148 17.18 13.20 11.27
N SER A 149 17.80 12.44 12.18
CA SER A 149 17.14 11.94 13.40
C SER A 149 16.62 13.08 14.29
N LYS A 150 17.36 14.17 14.41
CA LYS A 150 16.89 15.39 15.12
C LYS A 150 15.66 16.02 14.45
N LYS A 151 15.48 15.78 13.15
CA LYS A 151 14.30 16.19 12.38
C LYS A 151 13.27 15.06 12.25
N LYS A 152 13.18 14.20 13.26
CA LYS A 152 12.18 13.11 13.32
C LYS A 152 12.24 12.15 12.12
N THR A 153 13.43 11.82 11.66
CA THR A 153 13.63 10.93 10.52
C THR A 153 14.56 9.79 10.92
N ILE A 154 14.11 8.54 10.77
CA ILE A 154 14.94 7.35 11.00
C ILE A 154 15.56 6.92 9.67
N VAL A 155 16.88 6.84 9.63
CA VAL A 155 17.63 6.29 8.50
C VAL A 155 18.00 4.84 8.82
N LYS A 156 17.46 3.89 8.06
CA LYS A 156 17.76 2.46 8.23
C LYS A 156 19.03 2.05 7.48
N ASN A 157 19.29 2.67 6.34
CA ASN A 157 20.44 2.42 5.49
C ASN A 157 21.23 3.73 5.28
N LEU A 158 22.45 3.79 5.77
CA LEU A 158 23.28 5.01 5.65
C LEU A 158 23.59 5.38 4.20
N ASN A 159 23.73 4.40 3.30
CA ASN A 159 24.03 4.66 1.90
C ASN A 159 22.88 5.39 1.19
N SER A 160 21.64 5.18 1.64
CA SER A 160 20.47 5.85 1.06
C SER A 160 20.46 7.35 1.28
N ILE A 161 21.28 7.90 2.22
CA ILE A 161 21.40 9.35 2.42
C ILE A 161 21.97 10.05 1.18
N GLN A 162 22.90 9.41 0.48
CA GLN A 162 23.48 10.00 -0.74
C GLN A 162 22.42 10.12 -1.84
N ASN A 163 21.68 9.06 -2.08
CA ASN A 163 20.62 9.05 -3.05
C ASN A 163 19.48 10.00 -2.64
N PHE A 164 19.16 10.10 -1.33
CA PHE A 164 18.12 11.00 -0.82
C PHE A 164 18.38 12.46 -1.18
N GLY A 165 19.64 12.89 -1.16
CA GLY A 165 20.04 14.23 -1.59
C GLY A 165 20.03 14.43 -3.12
N ALA A 166 19.93 13.35 -3.89
CA ALA A 166 19.96 13.37 -5.35
C ALA A 166 18.58 13.13 -5.99
N ILE A 167 17.53 12.91 -5.20
CA ILE A 167 16.17 12.68 -5.72
C ILE A 167 15.74 13.85 -6.61
N ASP A 168 15.35 13.55 -7.83
CA ASP A 168 14.73 14.49 -8.77
C ASP A 168 13.26 14.15 -9.07
N ILE A 169 12.84 12.87 -8.85
CA ILE A 169 11.45 12.45 -8.91
C ILE A 169 11.05 11.78 -7.58
N LEU A 170 9.98 12.29 -6.97
CA LEU A 170 9.32 11.64 -5.85
C LEU A 170 7.99 11.05 -6.31
N CYS A 171 7.92 9.73 -6.37
CA CYS A 171 6.68 8.99 -6.55
C CYS A 171 6.03 8.80 -5.18
N THR A 172 4.73 9.03 -5.07
CA THR A 172 3.99 8.85 -3.82
C THR A 172 2.65 8.21 -4.06
N ASP A 173 2.21 7.34 -3.13
CA ASP A 173 0.81 6.95 -3.09
C ASP A 173 -0.06 8.14 -2.64
N LYS A 174 -1.35 8.10 -2.96
CA LYS A 174 -2.32 9.11 -2.55
C LYS A 174 -2.75 8.90 -1.10
N THR A 175 -3.26 7.70 -0.82
CA THR A 175 -3.93 7.36 0.43
C THR A 175 -2.91 7.20 1.56
N GLY A 176 -3.21 7.75 2.75
CA GLY A 176 -2.31 7.71 3.90
C GLY A 176 -1.06 8.59 3.79
N THR A 177 -0.66 8.96 2.57
CA THR A 177 0.52 9.80 2.31
C THR A 177 0.14 11.25 2.05
N LEU A 178 -0.63 11.55 1.00
CA LEU A 178 -1.14 12.89 0.71
C LEU A 178 -2.41 13.21 1.49
N THR A 179 -3.22 12.18 1.77
CA THR A 179 -4.45 12.29 2.56
C THR A 179 -4.23 11.78 3.98
N GLN A 180 -5.12 12.15 4.88
CA GLN A 180 -5.15 11.61 6.24
C GLN A 180 -5.53 10.12 6.19
N ASP A 181 -5.08 9.34 7.20
CA ASP A 181 -5.51 7.94 7.39
C ASP A 181 -6.93 7.86 7.96
N LYS A 182 -7.76 8.82 7.64
CA LYS A 182 -9.15 8.92 8.07
C LYS A 182 -10.02 9.16 6.85
N VAL A 183 -11.12 8.45 6.81
CA VAL A 183 -12.21 8.72 5.88
C VAL A 183 -13.28 9.46 6.67
N ALA A 184 -13.78 10.56 6.15
CA ALA A 184 -14.90 11.29 6.73
C ALA A 184 -16.17 11.04 5.91
N LEU A 185 -17.30 10.81 6.58
CA LEU A 185 -18.61 10.84 5.94
C LEU A 185 -19.09 12.30 5.90
N GLU A 186 -19.05 12.89 4.70
CA GLU A 186 -19.45 14.29 4.50
C GLU A 186 -20.96 14.44 4.28
N TYR A 187 -21.55 13.55 3.47
CA TYR A 187 -22.96 13.61 3.14
C TYR A 187 -23.64 12.25 3.27
N HIS A 188 -24.87 12.27 3.78
CA HIS A 188 -25.81 11.15 3.80
C HIS A 188 -27.11 11.59 3.11
N LEU A 189 -27.20 11.33 1.81
CA LEU A 189 -28.20 11.91 0.91
C LEU A 189 -29.29 10.90 0.58
N ASN A 190 -30.54 11.39 0.49
CA ASN A 190 -31.64 10.64 -0.10
C ASN A 190 -31.47 10.53 -1.64
N VAL A 191 -32.39 9.87 -2.32
CA VAL A 191 -32.34 9.65 -3.77
C VAL A 191 -32.36 10.97 -4.55
N ASN A 192 -32.96 12.03 -4.02
CA ASN A 192 -33.01 13.36 -4.63
C ASN A 192 -31.72 14.19 -4.39
N GLY A 193 -30.77 13.68 -3.61
CA GLY A 193 -29.54 14.41 -3.27
C GLY A 193 -29.65 15.37 -2.09
N GLU A 194 -30.67 15.24 -1.25
CA GLU A 194 -30.87 16.03 -0.03
C GLU A 194 -30.41 15.23 1.18
N GLU A 195 -29.91 15.91 2.24
CA GLU A 195 -29.52 15.25 3.47
C GLU A 195 -30.71 14.58 4.16
N ASP A 196 -30.51 13.32 4.59
CA ASP A 196 -31.53 12.51 5.22
C ASP A 196 -30.95 11.61 6.32
N ALA A 197 -31.30 11.89 7.57
CA ALA A 197 -30.89 11.12 8.72
C ALA A 197 -31.35 9.66 8.68
N ARG A 198 -32.38 9.34 7.92
CA ARG A 198 -32.82 7.97 7.74
C ARG A 198 -31.80 7.12 6.95
N VAL A 199 -31.12 7.72 5.98
CA VAL A 199 -30.03 7.09 5.26
C VAL A 199 -28.88 6.79 6.22
N LEU A 200 -28.51 7.76 7.05
CA LEU A 200 -27.47 7.62 8.06
C LEU A 200 -27.82 6.53 9.10
N ARG A 201 -29.07 6.51 9.60
CA ARG A 201 -29.55 5.46 10.51
C ARG A 201 -29.39 4.07 9.94
N HIS A 202 -29.80 3.83 8.70
CA HIS A 202 -29.65 2.51 8.06
C HIS A 202 -28.19 2.16 7.81
N ALA A 203 -27.38 3.13 7.43
CA ALA A 203 -25.94 2.95 7.27
C ALA A 203 -25.27 2.58 8.62
N TYR A 204 -25.68 3.22 9.71
CA TYR A 204 -25.22 2.87 11.07
C TYR A 204 -25.59 1.44 11.43
N LEU A 205 -26.84 1.01 11.24
CA LEU A 205 -27.27 -0.35 11.54
C LEU A 205 -26.44 -1.38 10.78
N ASN A 206 -26.15 -1.11 9.50
CA ASN A 206 -25.31 -1.98 8.70
C ASN A 206 -23.86 -2.02 9.20
N SER A 207 -23.25 -0.89 9.53
CA SER A 207 -21.85 -0.79 9.95
C SER A 207 -21.61 -1.21 11.39
N TYR A 208 -22.54 -0.89 12.31
CA TYR A 208 -22.41 -1.18 13.74
C TYR A 208 -22.51 -2.68 14.02
N PHE A 209 -23.53 -3.37 13.45
CA PHE A 209 -23.81 -4.78 13.71
C PHE A 209 -22.97 -5.75 12.88
N GLN A 210 -22.17 -5.25 11.94
CA GLN A 210 -21.24 -6.06 11.13
C GLN A 210 -20.25 -6.83 12.02
N THR A 211 -20.07 -8.12 11.71
CA THR A 211 -19.08 -8.97 12.40
C THR A 211 -17.69 -8.79 11.77
N GLY A 212 -16.66 -8.88 12.61
CA GLY A 212 -15.27 -8.81 12.17
C GLY A 212 -14.70 -7.41 12.15
N TYR A 213 -13.73 -7.16 11.24
CA TYR A 213 -13.02 -5.89 11.18
C TYR A 213 -13.86 -4.81 10.49
N LYS A 214 -14.08 -3.71 11.20
CA LYS A 214 -14.73 -2.53 10.65
C LYS A 214 -13.70 -1.74 9.83
N ASN A 215 -14.01 -1.45 8.58
CA ASN A 215 -13.16 -0.61 7.74
C ASN A 215 -13.30 0.88 8.08
N LEU A 216 -12.47 1.73 7.48
CA LEU A 216 -12.49 3.18 7.76
C LEU A 216 -13.83 3.85 7.42
N MET A 217 -14.56 3.36 6.40
CA MET A 217 -15.88 3.89 6.05
C MET A 217 -16.93 3.50 7.08
N ASP A 218 -16.86 2.28 7.63
CA ASP A 218 -17.74 1.85 8.71
C ASP A 218 -17.54 2.70 9.97
N LEU A 219 -16.28 2.97 10.32
CA LEU A 219 -15.94 3.84 11.46
C LEU A 219 -16.40 5.27 11.22
N ALA A 220 -16.28 5.81 10.01
CA ALA A 220 -16.76 7.13 9.66
C ALA A 220 -18.30 7.27 9.78
N ILE A 221 -19.05 6.21 9.39
CA ILE A 221 -20.50 6.17 9.55
C ILE A 221 -20.87 6.20 11.03
N ILE A 222 -20.23 5.36 11.84
CA ILE A 222 -20.50 5.28 13.29
C ILE A 222 -20.20 6.63 13.95
N GLN A 223 -19.01 7.19 13.68
CA GLN A 223 -18.61 8.49 14.23
C GLN A 223 -19.59 9.61 13.84
N LYS A 224 -19.97 9.70 12.56
CA LYS A 224 -20.92 10.71 12.08
C LYS A 224 -22.28 10.59 12.75
N THR A 225 -22.73 9.35 12.97
CA THR A 225 -24.01 9.11 13.68
C THR A 225 -23.94 9.57 15.13
N GLU A 226 -22.84 9.28 15.85
CA GLU A 226 -22.62 9.72 17.22
C GLU A 226 -22.53 11.26 17.32
N GLU A 227 -21.95 11.92 16.33
CA GLU A 227 -21.88 13.40 16.27
C GLU A 227 -23.27 14.04 16.10
N GLU A 228 -24.14 13.44 15.28
CA GLU A 228 -25.49 13.96 14.98
C GLU A 228 -26.58 13.45 15.95
N GLU A 229 -26.27 12.48 16.78
CA GLU A 229 -27.24 11.91 17.75
C GLU A 229 -27.88 12.94 18.66
N ALA A 230 -27.08 13.94 19.09
CA ALA A 230 -27.55 15.00 20.00
C ALA A 230 -28.60 15.94 19.37
N GLU A 231 -28.55 16.07 18.02
CA GLU A 231 -29.41 16.99 17.28
C GLU A 231 -30.59 16.25 16.60
N ASN A 232 -30.50 14.91 16.48
CA ASN A 232 -31.49 14.14 15.74
C ASN A 232 -32.03 12.93 16.54
N PRO A 233 -33.28 13.01 17.05
CA PRO A 233 -33.89 11.91 17.82
C PRO A 233 -34.01 10.56 17.06
N GLN A 234 -33.95 10.56 15.73
CA GLN A 234 -33.98 9.32 14.94
C GLN A 234 -32.70 8.52 15.03
N LEU A 235 -31.63 9.11 15.51
CA LEU A 235 -30.29 8.50 15.62
C LEU A 235 -29.98 8.05 17.07
N THR A 236 -30.83 8.38 18.03
CA THR A 236 -30.61 8.12 19.46
C THR A 236 -30.75 6.63 19.79
N ASP A 237 -29.81 6.10 20.58
CA ASP A 237 -29.82 4.74 21.16
C ASP A 237 -30.06 3.60 20.13
N LEU A 238 -29.60 3.75 18.90
CA LEU A 238 -29.82 2.77 17.83
C LEU A 238 -29.30 1.38 18.18
N SER A 239 -28.17 1.29 18.87
CA SER A 239 -27.58 0.03 19.32
C SER A 239 -28.43 -0.72 20.35
N GLU A 240 -29.26 0.02 21.14
CA GLU A 240 -30.16 -0.55 22.12
C GLU A 240 -31.55 -0.88 21.55
N HIS A 241 -31.93 -0.20 20.48
CA HIS A 241 -33.25 -0.37 19.84
C HIS A 241 -33.31 -1.52 18.84
N TYR A 242 -32.16 -1.98 18.35
CA TYR A 242 -32.08 -3.05 17.35
C TYR A 242 -31.20 -4.21 17.85
N VAL A 243 -31.49 -5.40 17.37
CA VAL A 243 -30.65 -6.59 17.56
C VAL A 243 -30.29 -7.18 16.21
N LYS A 244 -29.09 -7.68 16.12
CA LYS A 244 -28.64 -8.42 14.94
C LYS A 244 -29.32 -9.79 14.86
N ILE A 245 -29.88 -10.12 13.71
CA ILE A 245 -30.47 -11.44 13.42
C ILE A 245 -29.55 -12.27 12.56
N ASP A 246 -29.03 -11.70 11.46
CA ASP A 246 -28.15 -12.38 10.52
C ASP A 246 -27.27 -11.41 9.73
N GLU A 247 -26.33 -11.96 8.96
CA GLU A 247 -25.39 -11.19 8.12
C GLU A 247 -25.08 -11.95 6.83
N ILE A 248 -25.11 -11.25 5.71
CA ILE A 248 -24.51 -11.72 4.46
C ILE A 248 -23.20 -10.92 4.29
N PRO A 249 -22.03 -11.55 4.56
CA PRO A 249 -20.75 -10.85 4.60
C PRO A 249 -20.38 -10.19 3.27
N PHE A 250 -19.47 -9.23 3.32
CA PHE A 250 -18.94 -8.57 2.13
C PHE A 250 -18.27 -9.59 1.19
N ASP A 251 -18.53 -9.42 -0.09
CA ASP A 251 -17.95 -10.22 -1.17
C ASP A 251 -17.44 -9.29 -2.28
N PHE A 252 -16.21 -9.53 -2.75
CA PHE A 252 -15.57 -8.69 -3.77
C PHE A 252 -16.25 -8.74 -5.14
N LYS A 253 -16.97 -9.81 -5.48
CA LYS A 253 -17.78 -9.88 -6.71
C LYS A 253 -19.06 -9.09 -6.58
N ARG A 254 -19.73 -9.24 -5.42
CA ARG A 254 -21.00 -8.57 -5.14
C ARG A 254 -20.82 -7.12 -4.72
N ARG A 255 -19.63 -6.73 -4.22
CA ARG A 255 -19.27 -5.40 -3.71
C ARG A 255 -20.29 -4.79 -2.77
N ARG A 256 -20.96 -5.63 -1.96
CA ARG A 256 -21.98 -5.24 -0.99
C ARG A 256 -21.98 -6.14 0.22
N LEU A 257 -22.50 -5.60 1.32
CA LEU A 257 -22.66 -6.26 2.60
C LEU A 257 -24.08 -6.03 3.11
N THR A 258 -24.71 -7.07 3.62
CA THR A 258 -26.09 -7.01 4.12
C THR A 258 -26.16 -7.41 5.58
N MET A 259 -26.87 -6.59 6.37
CA MET A 259 -27.22 -6.87 7.76
C MET A 259 -28.72 -7.09 7.88
N VAL A 260 -29.10 -8.06 8.67
CA VAL A 260 -30.49 -8.30 9.07
C VAL A 260 -30.63 -7.95 10.54
N VAL A 261 -31.44 -6.95 10.82
CA VAL A 261 -31.69 -6.45 12.18
C VAL A 261 -33.17 -6.50 12.51
N GLN A 262 -33.49 -6.63 13.78
CA GLN A 262 -34.86 -6.59 14.30
C GLN A 262 -34.99 -5.51 15.34
N ASP A 263 -36.06 -4.72 15.25
CA ASP A 263 -36.37 -3.71 16.26
C ASP A 263 -37.11 -4.29 17.48
N LYS A 264 -37.31 -3.49 18.53
CA LYS A 264 -38.03 -3.89 19.77
C LYS A 264 -39.48 -4.30 19.51
N SER A 265 -40.08 -3.92 18.39
CA SER A 265 -41.45 -4.34 18.01
C SER A 265 -41.50 -5.71 17.32
N GLY A 266 -40.34 -6.29 17.04
CA GLY A 266 -40.23 -7.55 16.32
C GLY A 266 -40.21 -7.40 14.80
N LYS A 267 -40.19 -6.16 14.27
CA LYS A 267 -40.08 -5.93 12.84
C LYS A 267 -38.66 -6.17 12.37
N THR A 268 -38.52 -7.06 11.40
CA THR A 268 -37.21 -7.40 10.79
C THR A 268 -36.95 -6.53 9.57
N GLN A 269 -35.70 -6.05 9.45
CA GLN A 269 -35.23 -5.24 8.34
C GLN A 269 -33.91 -5.82 7.82
N MET A 270 -33.79 -5.93 6.50
CA MET A 270 -32.56 -6.22 5.80
C MET A 270 -31.99 -4.88 5.28
N VAL A 271 -30.78 -4.54 5.66
CA VAL A 271 -30.10 -3.32 5.26
C VAL A 271 -28.84 -3.68 4.52
N THR A 272 -28.73 -3.25 3.26
CA THR A 272 -27.59 -3.52 2.39
C THR A 272 -26.86 -2.25 2.06
N LYS A 273 -25.52 -2.30 2.17
CA LYS A 273 -24.59 -1.24 1.79
C LYS A 273 -23.64 -1.74 0.72
N GLY A 274 -23.42 -0.96 -0.33
CA GLY A 274 -22.53 -1.40 -1.41
C GLY A 274 -22.25 -0.35 -2.45
N ALA A 275 -21.50 -0.74 -3.47
CA ALA A 275 -21.20 0.11 -4.62
C ALA A 275 -22.48 0.38 -5.41
N VAL A 276 -22.62 1.59 -5.95
CA VAL A 276 -23.90 2.09 -6.50
C VAL A 276 -24.45 1.21 -7.61
N GLU A 277 -23.64 0.81 -8.59
CA GLU A 277 -24.10 -0.01 -9.71
C GLU A 277 -24.58 -1.40 -9.25
N GLU A 278 -23.86 -2.02 -8.32
CA GLU A 278 -24.24 -3.30 -7.74
C GLU A 278 -25.51 -3.20 -6.88
N MET A 279 -25.72 -2.06 -6.23
CA MET A 279 -26.95 -1.79 -5.49
C MET A 279 -28.13 -1.53 -6.42
N LEU A 280 -27.95 -0.78 -7.50
CA LEU A 280 -28.98 -0.58 -8.52
C LEU A 280 -29.42 -1.91 -9.16
N SER A 281 -28.54 -2.91 -9.26
CA SER A 281 -28.87 -4.23 -9.82
C SER A 281 -29.81 -5.05 -8.96
N ILE A 282 -29.90 -4.81 -7.65
CA ILE A 282 -30.76 -5.54 -6.70
C ILE A 282 -31.97 -4.74 -6.23
N CYS A 283 -32.04 -3.45 -6.57
CA CYS A 283 -33.14 -2.58 -6.23
C CYS A 283 -34.19 -2.55 -7.33
N SER A 284 -35.43 -2.87 -6.99
CA SER A 284 -36.61 -2.73 -7.85
C SER A 284 -37.38 -1.44 -7.54
N PHE A 285 -37.11 -0.84 -6.39
CA PHE A 285 -37.79 0.36 -5.89
C PHE A 285 -36.79 1.36 -5.34
N ALA A 286 -37.22 2.62 -5.26
CA ALA A 286 -36.53 3.68 -4.55
C ALA A 286 -37.49 4.47 -3.67
N GLU A 287 -36.97 5.03 -2.57
CA GLU A 287 -37.74 5.91 -1.72
C GLU A 287 -37.53 7.36 -2.14
N VAL A 288 -38.57 7.99 -2.62
CA VAL A 288 -38.60 9.39 -3.06
C VAL A 288 -39.63 10.12 -2.21
N GLU A 289 -39.23 11.16 -1.47
CA GLU A 289 -40.12 11.91 -0.58
C GLU A 289 -40.92 11.01 0.37
N GLN A 290 -40.26 10.06 1.00
CA GLN A 290 -40.86 9.05 1.92
C GLN A 290 -41.87 8.07 1.27
N ASN A 291 -42.01 8.12 -0.04
CA ASN A 291 -42.87 7.20 -0.80
C ASN A 291 -42.01 6.19 -1.59
N VAL A 292 -42.36 4.92 -1.48
CA VAL A 292 -41.71 3.88 -2.26
C VAL A 292 -42.27 3.88 -3.67
N ARG A 293 -41.42 4.09 -4.66
CA ARG A 293 -41.76 4.11 -6.10
C ARG A 293 -40.94 3.06 -6.86
N PRO A 294 -41.46 2.50 -7.97
CA PRO A 294 -40.67 1.66 -8.86
C PRO A 294 -39.42 2.39 -9.37
N LEU A 295 -38.30 1.71 -9.37
CA LEU A 295 -37.03 2.22 -9.89
C LEU A 295 -36.98 2.03 -11.42
N ASN A 296 -37.55 3.01 -12.16
CA ASN A 296 -37.54 3.06 -13.62
C ASN A 296 -36.19 3.55 -14.17
N GLU A 297 -35.98 3.47 -15.47
CA GLU A 297 -34.71 3.86 -16.10
C GLU A 297 -34.42 5.36 -15.94
N GLU A 298 -35.43 6.21 -16.00
CA GLU A 298 -35.28 7.67 -15.82
C GLU A 298 -34.71 7.99 -14.42
N LEU A 299 -35.23 7.34 -13.38
CA LEU A 299 -34.75 7.52 -12.02
C LEU A 299 -33.34 6.90 -11.84
N ARG A 300 -33.05 5.78 -12.52
CA ARG A 300 -31.70 5.19 -12.54
C ARG A 300 -30.67 6.15 -13.14
N ASP A 301 -31.02 6.81 -14.23
CA ASP A 301 -30.12 7.77 -14.88
C ASP A 301 -29.88 9.01 -14.02
N GLN A 302 -30.95 9.56 -13.39
CA GLN A 302 -30.80 10.66 -12.41
C GLN A 302 -29.88 10.28 -11.24
N ILE A 303 -30.01 9.06 -10.74
CA ILE A 303 -29.14 8.52 -9.70
C ILE A 303 -27.70 8.48 -10.16
N ARG A 304 -27.44 7.95 -11.37
CA ARG A 304 -26.10 7.88 -11.95
C ARG A 304 -25.49 9.27 -12.13
N GLU A 305 -26.24 10.23 -12.63
CA GLU A 305 -25.80 11.62 -12.78
C GLU A 305 -25.44 12.25 -11.43
N THR A 306 -26.27 12.04 -10.40
CA THR A 306 -25.99 12.53 -9.05
C THR A 306 -24.70 11.92 -8.48
N VAL A 307 -24.56 10.61 -8.60
CA VAL A 307 -23.37 9.87 -8.14
C VAL A 307 -22.12 10.29 -8.92
N GLU A 308 -22.25 10.49 -10.24
CA GLU A 308 -21.14 10.96 -11.06
C GLU A 308 -20.72 12.38 -10.67
N SER A 309 -21.67 13.27 -10.42
CA SER A 309 -21.38 14.61 -9.89
C SER A 309 -20.66 14.59 -8.55
N LEU A 310 -21.04 13.69 -7.63
CA LEU A 310 -20.33 13.52 -6.36
C LEU A 310 -18.91 12.95 -6.57
N ASN A 311 -18.77 11.96 -7.45
CA ASN A 311 -17.46 11.40 -7.78
C ASN A 311 -16.54 12.46 -8.44
N ASP A 312 -17.09 13.34 -9.29
CA ASP A 312 -16.35 14.44 -9.92
C ASP A 312 -15.87 15.48 -8.89
N LYS A 313 -16.60 15.63 -7.79
CA LYS A 313 -16.18 16.44 -6.64
C LYS A 313 -15.17 15.73 -5.73
N GLY A 314 -14.83 14.48 -6.01
CA GLY A 314 -13.82 13.70 -5.29
C GLY A 314 -14.35 12.84 -4.15
N PHE A 315 -15.67 12.67 -4.06
CA PHE A 315 -16.27 11.78 -3.07
C PHE A 315 -16.25 10.32 -3.54
N ARG A 316 -16.08 9.41 -2.59
CA ARG A 316 -16.41 7.99 -2.77
C ARG A 316 -17.84 7.77 -2.36
N VAL A 317 -18.66 7.23 -3.27
CA VAL A 317 -20.08 7.07 -3.01
C VAL A 317 -20.44 5.60 -2.80
N LEU A 318 -21.16 5.33 -1.70
CA LEU A 318 -21.82 4.04 -1.45
C LEU A 318 -23.33 4.26 -1.42
N ALA A 319 -24.09 3.27 -1.87
CA ALA A 319 -25.54 3.27 -1.77
C ALA A 319 -26.03 2.46 -0.58
N ILE A 320 -27.18 2.86 -0.03
CA ILE A 320 -27.90 2.18 1.04
C ILE A 320 -29.28 1.78 0.54
N ALA A 321 -29.64 0.52 0.75
CA ALA A 321 -30.97 0.01 0.46
C ALA A 321 -31.53 -0.80 1.62
N GLN A 322 -32.84 -0.90 1.69
CA GLN A 322 -33.54 -1.69 2.69
C GLN A 322 -34.59 -2.63 2.06
N LYS A 323 -34.92 -3.70 2.81
CA LYS A 323 -36.07 -4.55 2.56
C LYS A 323 -36.73 -4.85 3.90
N SER A 324 -38.02 -4.49 4.02
CA SER A 324 -38.80 -4.75 5.25
C SER A 324 -39.38 -6.14 5.21
N ASN A 325 -39.43 -6.80 6.38
CA ASN A 325 -39.97 -8.15 6.55
C ASN A 325 -39.41 -9.12 5.49
N PRO A 326 -38.09 -9.34 5.45
CA PRO A 326 -37.49 -10.34 4.60
C PRO A 326 -37.95 -11.75 5.04
N SER A 327 -37.41 -12.79 4.40
CA SER A 327 -37.67 -14.18 4.75
C SER A 327 -37.59 -14.46 6.28
N PRO A 328 -38.20 -15.55 6.80
CA PRO A 328 -38.13 -15.89 8.21
C PRO A 328 -36.71 -15.99 8.74
N ALA A 329 -36.51 -15.62 10.00
CA ALA A 329 -35.20 -15.63 10.64
C ALA A 329 -34.47 -16.97 10.48
N GLY A 330 -33.18 -16.93 10.14
CA GLY A 330 -32.33 -18.11 9.96
C GLY A 330 -32.29 -18.69 8.53
N ALA A 331 -33.00 -18.09 7.58
CA ALA A 331 -33.05 -18.56 6.18
C ALA A 331 -32.45 -17.52 5.18
N PHE A 332 -31.72 -16.52 5.68
CA PHE A 332 -31.18 -15.47 4.82
C PHE A 332 -30.01 -15.94 3.98
N SER A 333 -30.01 -15.55 2.71
CA SER A 333 -28.99 -15.89 1.75
C SER A 333 -28.80 -14.75 0.72
N VAL A 334 -27.80 -14.87 -0.13
CA VAL A 334 -27.57 -13.94 -1.25
C VAL A 334 -28.81 -13.80 -2.16
N LYS A 335 -29.69 -14.79 -2.22
CA LYS A 335 -30.93 -14.74 -3.03
C LYS A 335 -31.96 -13.75 -2.49
N ASP A 336 -31.87 -13.42 -1.20
CA ASP A 336 -32.78 -12.47 -0.55
C ASP A 336 -32.38 -11.01 -0.86
N GLU A 337 -31.15 -10.79 -1.35
CA GLU A 337 -30.68 -9.51 -1.85
C GLU A 337 -31.31 -9.17 -3.23
N SER A 338 -32.62 -9.06 -3.28
CA SER A 338 -33.42 -8.74 -4.45
C SER A 338 -34.62 -7.90 -4.05
N ASP A 339 -35.20 -7.19 -4.99
CA ASP A 339 -36.38 -6.34 -4.79
C ASP A 339 -36.23 -5.38 -3.60
N MET A 340 -35.06 -4.79 -3.49
CA MET A 340 -34.76 -3.85 -2.42
C MET A 340 -35.25 -2.45 -2.76
N VAL A 341 -35.44 -1.63 -1.73
CA VAL A 341 -35.77 -0.21 -1.84
C VAL A 341 -34.50 0.59 -1.62
N LEU A 342 -34.05 1.29 -2.63
CA LEU A 342 -32.93 2.23 -2.52
C LEU A 342 -33.36 3.42 -1.66
N LEU A 343 -32.59 3.72 -0.61
CA LEU A 343 -32.85 4.85 0.30
C LEU A 343 -32.05 6.09 -0.13
N GLY A 344 -30.80 5.89 -0.54
CA GLY A 344 -29.91 6.99 -0.88
C GLY A 344 -28.44 6.63 -0.88
N TYR A 345 -27.61 7.63 -0.63
CA TYR A 345 -26.16 7.55 -0.78
C TYR A 345 -25.41 8.07 0.44
N LEU A 346 -24.22 7.54 0.61
CA LEU A 346 -23.21 8.02 1.55
C LEU A 346 -22.02 8.52 0.73
N ALA A 347 -21.63 9.77 0.92
CA ALA A 347 -20.50 10.36 0.22
C ALA A 347 -19.33 10.57 1.21
N PHE A 348 -18.25 9.88 0.96
CA PHE A 348 -17.05 9.90 1.79
C PHE A 348 -15.95 10.71 1.14
N LEU A 349 -15.19 11.42 1.95
CA LEU A 349 -14.01 12.17 1.53
C LEU A 349 -12.78 11.64 2.27
N ASP A 350 -11.66 11.55 1.52
CA ASP A 350 -10.32 11.36 2.10
C ASP A 350 -9.69 12.76 2.25
N PRO A 351 -9.74 13.41 3.42
CA PRO A 351 -9.25 14.78 3.53
C PRO A 351 -7.73 14.81 3.30
N PRO A 352 -7.20 15.77 2.53
CA PRO A 352 -5.76 15.96 2.41
C PRO A 352 -5.16 16.36 3.76
N LYS A 353 -3.90 15.99 4.01
CA LYS A 353 -3.16 16.49 5.17
C LYS A 353 -2.89 17.98 4.99
N GLU A 354 -3.02 18.78 6.04
CA GLU A 354 -2.75 20.22 6.01
C GLU A 354 -1.32 20.53 5.54
N SER A 355 -0.36 19.69 5.93
CA SER A 355 1.05 19.84 5.55
C SER A 355 1.36 19.54 4.08
N THR A 356 0.50 18.82 3.36
CA THR A 356 0.80 18.31 2.01
C THR A 356 1.03 19.43 1.00
N MET A 357 0.20 20.48 1.01
CA MET A 357 0.35 21.60 0.08
C MET A 357 1.70 22.31 0.25
N ALA A 358 2.12 22.56 1.50
CA ALA A 358 3.41 23.17 1.80
C ALA A 358 4.57 22.26 1.40
N ALA A 359 4.46 20.95 1.66
CA ALA A 359 5.48 19.97 1.30
C ALA A 359 5.66 19.84 -0.22
N VAL A 360 4.57 19.73 -0.99
CA VAL A 360 4.60 19.67 -2.46
C VAL A 360 5.23 20.93 -3.05
N LYS A 361 4.90 22.11 -2.50
CA LYS A 361 5.51 23.38 -2.91
C LYS A 361 7.01 23.39 -2.64
N ALA A 362 7.43 22.99 -1.45
CA ALA A 362 8.85 22.93 -1.08
C ALA A 362 9.64 21.95 -1.96
N LEU A 363 9.10 20.76 -2.23
CA LEU A 363 9.72 19.78 -3.15
C LEU A 363 9.98 20.40 -4.52
N ARG A 364 8.98 21.08 -5.09
CA ARG A 364 9.13 21.76 -6.38
C ARG A 364 10.16 22.89 -6.36
N GLU A 365 10.24 23.67 -5.27
CA GLU A 365 11.24 24.72 -5.10
C GLU A 365 12.66 24.16 -5.03
N HIS A 366 12.82 22.91 -4.58
CA HIS A 366 14.09 22.19 -4.56
C HIS A 366 14.35 21.35 -5.84
N GLY A 367 13.54 21.51 -6.88
CA GLY A 367 13.72 20.81 -8.15
C GLY A 367 13.21 19.37 -8.18
N VAL A 368 12.48 18.94 -7.16
CA VAL A 368 11.91 17.57 -7.11
C VAL A 368 10.53 17.56 -7.75
N THR A 369 10.36 16.74 -8.78
CA THR A 369 9.07 16.51 -9.43
C THR A 369 8.28 15.46 -8.66
N THR A 370 7.06 15.78 -8.25
CA THR A 370 6.17 14.83 -7.57
C THR A 370 5.25 14.14 -8.58
N LYS A 371 5.22 12.80 -8.58
CA LYS A 371 4.32 11.97 -9.37
C LYS A 371 3.44 11.12 -8.45
N ILE A 372 2.13 11.04 -8.75
CA ILE A 372 1.17 10.29 -7.94
C ILE A 372 0.92 8.92 -8.57
N LEU A 373 1.13 7.85 -7.81
CA LEU A 373 0.93 6.46 -8.22
C LEU A 373 -0.08 5.81 -7.29
N THR A 374 -1.35 5.70 -7.71
CA THR A 374 -2.43 5.23 -6.83
C THR A 374 -3.30 4.14 -7.45
N GLY A 375 -3.83 3.25 -6.61
CA GLY A 375 -4.88 2.30 -6.98
C GLY A 375 -6.28 2.91 -7.09
N ASP A 376 -6.44 4.17 -6.66
CA ASP A 376 -7.73 4.86 -6.61
C ASP A 376 -8.23 5.30 -7.98
N ASN A 377 -9.50 5.73 -8.00
CA ASN A 377 -10.17 6.27 -9.17
C ASN A 377 -9.51 7.59 -9.64
N ASP A 378 -9.47 7.79 -10.95
CA ASP A 378 -8.89 8.95 -11.64
C ASP A 378 -9.55 10.28 -11.24
N LYS A 379 -10.88 10.33 -11.14
CA LYS A 379 -11.63 11.55 -10.80
C LYS A 379 -11.32 12.01 -9.37
N VAL A 380 -11.37 11.08 -8.40
CA VAL A 380 -11.02 11.32 -7.00
C VAL A 380 -9.56 11.79 -6.89
N THR A 381 -8.65 11.12 -7.58
CA THR A 381 -7.22 11.48 -7.56
C THR A 381 -6.98 12.87 -8.13
N ARG A 382 -7.64 13.23 -9.24
CA ARG A 382 -7.53 14.56 -9.83
C ARG A 382 -7.99 15.67 -8.87
N THR A 383 -9.09 15.43 -8.14
CA THR A 383 -9.63 16.38 -7.16
C THR A 383 -8.65 16.59 -6.01
N ILE A 384 -8.12 15.51 -5.43
CA ILE A 384 -7.12 15.58 -4.35
C ILE A 384 -5.86 16.31 -4.84
N CYS A 385 -5.34 15.98 -6.03
CA CYS A 385 -4.19 16.68 -6.61
C CYS A 385 -4.42 18.19 -6.70
N LYS A 386 -5.63 18.61 -7.14
CA LYS A 386 -5.99 20.02 -7.21
C LYS A 386 -6.01 20.69 -5.82
N GLN A 387 -6.56 20.01 -4.80
CA GLN A 387 -6.62 20.51 -3.43
C GLN A 387 -5.23 20.69 -2.81
N VAL A 388 -4.28 19.79 -3.12
CA VAL A 388 -2.90 19.88 -2.61
C VAL A 388 -1.97 20.73 -3.50
N GLY A 389 -2.51 21.40 -4.52
CA GLY A 389 -1.76 22.30 -5.39
C GLY A 389 -0.88 21.62 -6.45
N LEU A 390 -1.11 20.33 -6.72
CA LEU A 390 -0.48 19.60 -7.81
C LEU A 390 -1.22 19.88 -9.13
N LYS A 391 -0.50 20.37 -10.13
CA LYS A 391 -1.04 20.56 -11.49
C LYS A 391 -0.98 19.23 -12.24
N VAL A 392 -2.12 18.65 -12.56
CA VAL A 392 -2.24 17.42 -13.35
C VAL A 392 -2.36 17.80 -14.83
N ARG A 393 -1.26 17.68 -15.58
CA ARG A 393 -1.22 17.89 -17.03
C ARG A 393 -1.66 16.63 -17.76
N ASN A 394 -1.01 15.51 -17.41
CA ASN A 394 -1.28 14.21 -18.01
C ASN A 394 -1.57 13.17 -16.91
N MET A 395 -2.49 12.25 -17.23
CA MET A 395 -2.87 11.14 -16.39
C MET A 395 -2.98 9.88 -17.23
N LEU A 396 -2.45 8.76 -16.73
CA LEU A 396 -2.57 7.43 -17.32
C LEU A 396 -3.29 6.49 -16.34
N LEU A 397 -4.05 5.56 -16.88
CA LEU A 397 -4.75 4.54 -16.11
C LEU A 397 -3.98 3.21 -16.15
N GLY A 398 -4.20 2.35 -15.15
CA GLY A 398 -3.62 1.02 -15.13
C GLY A 398 -3.92 0.18 -16.38
N THR A 399 -5.12 0.36 -16.96
CA THR A 399 -5.51 -0.29 -18.23
C THR A 399 -4.68 0.18 -19.42
N ASP A 400 -4.26 1.45 -19.44
CA ASP A 400 -3.43 1.96 -20.54
C ASP A 400 -2.04 1.31 -20.49
N LEU A 401 -1.52 1.05 -19.29
CA LEU A 401 -0.21 0.44 -19.06
C LEU A 401 -0.14 -1.04 -19.49
N GLU A 402 -1.27 -1.75 -19.50
CA GLU A 402 -1.32 -3.17 -19.90
C GLU A 402 -0.92 -3.38 -21.36
N HIS A 403 -1.15 -2.37 -22.18
CA HIS A 403 -0.87 -2.42 -23.64
C HIS A 403 0.43 -1.73 -24.04
N MET A 404 1.14 -1.07 -23.10
CA MET A 404 2.40 -0.37 -23.34
C MET A 404 3.60 -1.28 -23.14
N THR A 405 4.57 -1.20 -24.03
CA THR A 405 5.92 -1.73 -23.82
C THR A 405 6.66 -0.88 -22.78
N ASP A 406 7.77 -1.36 -22.23
CA ASP A 406 8.57 -0.58 -21.26
C ASP A 406 9.18 0.66 -21.90
N GLU A 407 9.50 0.64 -23.19
CA GLU A 407 10.02 1.80 -23.93
C GLU A 407 8.93 2.88 -24.16
N GLU A 408 7.71 2.47 -24.45
CA GLU A 408 6.56 3.38 -24.59
C GLU A 408 6.19 3.98 -23.24
N LEU A 409 6.15 3.15 -22.20
CA LEU A 409 5.89 3.59 -20.84
C LEU A 409 6.97 4.56 -20.34
N ALA A 410 8.25 4.31 -20.62
CA ALA A 410 9.35 5.18 -20.24
C ALA A 410 9.15 6.59 -20.81
N LYS A 411 8.81 6.72 -22.10
CA LYS A 411 8.51 8.01 -22.74
C LYS A 411 7.27 8.69 -22.17
N ALA A 412 6.19 7.92 -21.97
CA ALA A 412 4.94 8.44 -21.41
C ALA A 412 5.10 8.89 -19.96
N ALA A 413 5.89 8.16 -19.15
CA ALA A 413 6.10 8.44 -17.75
C ALA A 413 6.80 9.79 -17.50
N GLU A 414 7.63 10.28 -18.42
CA GLU A 414 8.26 11.60 -18.32
C GLU A 414 7.24 12.73 -18.20
N SER A 415 6.23 12.72 -19.06
CA SER A 415 5.22 13.77 -19.15
C SER A 415 4.00 13.54 -18.27
N THR A 416 3.87 12.36 -17.64
CA THR A 416 2.71 11.99 -16.83
C THR A 416 2.93 12.39 -15.36
N ASP A 417 1.98 13.13 -14.81
CA ASP A 417 2.02 13.57 -13.42
C ASP A 417 1.30 12.59 -12.47
N VAL A 418 0.25 11.90 -12.99
CA VAL A 418 -0.61 11.01 -12.20
C VAL A 418 -0.85 9.69 -12.92
N PHE A 419 -0.76 8.60 -12.17
CA PHE A 419 -1.11 7.26 -12.61
C PHE A 419 -2.17 6.72 -11.65
N ALA A 420 -3.36 6.38 -12.17
CA ALA A 420 -4.52 5.98 -11.38
C ALA A 420 -4.97 4.55 -11.71
N LYS A 421 -5.75 3.93 -10.82
CA LYS A 421 -6.24 2.54 -10.94
C LYS A 421 -5.10 1.52 -11.11
N LEU A 422 -3.96 1.74 -10.46
CA LEU A 422 -2.78 0.89 -10.56
C LEU A 422 -2.86 -0.36 -9.69
N THR A 423 -2.29 -1.45 -10.18
CA THR A 423 -1.91 -2.59 -9.36
C THR A 423 -0.54 -2.36 -8.70
N PRO A 424 -0.17 -3.10 -7.63
CA PRO A 424 1.15 -2.99 -7.02
C PRO A 424 2.31 -3.23 -7.99
N ASP A 425 2.16 -4.20 -8.91
CA ASP A 425 3.18 -4.51 -9.91
C ASP A 425 3.34 -3.37 -10.93
N GLN A 426 2.26 -2.71 -11.31
CA GLN A 426 2.30 -1.54 -12.19
C GLN A 426 3.00 -0.35 -11.52
N LYS A 427 2.79 -0.12 -10.21
CA LYS A 427 3.55 0.89 -9.45
C LYS A 427 5.05 0.63 -9.51
N ALA A 428 5.47 -0.62 -9.24
CA ALA A 428 6.88 -1.01 -9.31
C ALA A 428 7.47 -0.88 -10.73
N ARG A 429 6.68 -1.20 -11.76
CA ARG A 429 7.06 -1.06 -13.17
C ARG A 429 7.32 0.40 -13.54
N ILE A 430 6.42 1.33 -13.17
CA ILE A 430 6.58 2.77 -13.41
C ILE A 430 7.87 3.30 -12.77
N VAL A 431 8.10 2.95 -11.50
CA VAL A 431 9.32 3.34 -10.78
C VAL A 431 10.58 2.81 -11.50
N SER A 432 10.54 1.56 -11.96
CA SER A 432 11.68 0.94 -12.65
C SER A 432 12.00 1.64 -13.98
N VAL A 433 10.99 2.01 -14.78
CA VAL A 433 11.22 2.70 -16.06
C VAL A 433 11.70 4.14 -15.87
N LEU A 434 11.23 4.86 -14.84
CA LEU A 434 11.74 6.18 -14.50
C LEU A 434 13.23 6.14 -14.12
N ARG A 435 13.65 5.11 -13.37
CA ARG A 435 15.08 4.89 -13.05
C ARG A 435 15.91 4.56 -14.29
N GLN A 436 15.34 3.82 -15.26
CA GLN A 436 16.00 3.53 -16.53
C GLN A 436 16.19 4.80 -17.41
N ASN A 437 15.42 5.83 -17.17
CA ASN A 437 15.54 7.17 -17.78
C ASN A 437 16.55 8.07 -17.06
N ASP A 438 17.47 7.50 -16.29
CA ASP A 438 18.52 8.20 -15.53
C ASP A 438 18.00 9.12 -14.40
N HIS A 439 16.75 8.94 -13.94
CA HIS A 439 16.24 9.64 -12.76
C HIS A 439 16.64 8.96 -11.47
N THR A 440 16.83 9.75 -10.43
CA THR A 440 16.95 9.28 -9.05
C THR A 440 15.58 9.32 -8.39
N VAL A 441 14.93 8.14 -8.31
CA VAL A 441 13.53 8.02 -7.90
C VAL A 441 13.42 7.70 -6.42
N GLY A 442 12.73 8.56 -5.67
CA GLY A 442 12.19 8.24 -4.35
C GLY A 442 10.77 7.70 -4.47
N PHE A 443 10.39 6.71 -3.66
CA PHE A 443 9.02 6.26 -3.53
C PHE A 443 8.55 6.36 -2.08
N MET A 444 7.46 7.10 -1.85
CA MET A 444 6.84 7.25 -0.53
C MET A 444 5.48 6.53 -0.49
N GLY A 445 5.31 5.67 0.51
CA GLY A 445 4.06 4.94 0.74
C GLY A 445 3.97 4.34 2.13
N ASP A 446 2.78 3.88 2.50
CA ASP A 446 2.45 3.37 3.84
C ASP A 446 1.78 1.98 3.82
N GLY A 447 1.33 1.53 2.64
CA GLY A 447 0.60 0.30 2.45
C GLY A 447 1.45 -0.91 2.06
N ILE A 448 0.86 -2.11 2.19
CA ILE A 448 1.44 -3.36 1.66
C ILE A 448 1.64 -3.27 0.15
N ASN A 449 0.72 -2.58 -0.54
CA ASN A 449 0.73 -2.41 -1.99
C ASN A 449 1.92 -1.59 -2.52
N ASP A 450 2.60 -0.86 -1.64
CA ASP A 450 3.71 0.03 -1.97
C ASP A 450 5.08 -0.63 -1.81
N ALA A 451 5.15 -1.74 -1.08
CA ALA A 451 6.40 -2.42 -0.74
C ALA A 451 7.25 -2.79 -1.97
N ALA A 452 6.60 -3.25 -3.05
CA ALA A 452 7.28 -3.60 -4.30
C ALA A 452 7.86 -2.35 -5.00
N ALA A 453 7.09 -1.26 -5.05
CA ALA A 453 7.52 0.01 -5.64
C ALA A 453 8.66 0.66 -4.83
N MET A 454 8.59 0.64 -3.49
CA MET A 454 9.66 1.10 -2.61
C MET A 454 10.98 0.36 -2.86
N LYS A 455 10.93 -0.97 -3.02
CA LYS A 455 12.12 -1.77 -3.32
C LYS A 455 12.67 -1.55 -4.73
N SER A 456 11.83 -1.11 -5.65
CA SER A 456 12.23 -0.78 -7.02
C SER A 456 12.81 0.63 -7.15
N ALA A 457 12.55 1.51 -6.18
CA ALA A 457 13.08 2.87 -6.14
C ALA A 457 14.56 2.90 -5.71
N ASP A 458 15.23 4.04 -5.94
CA ASP A 458 16.55 4.30 -5.38
C ASP A 458 16.48 4.54 -3.89
N ILE A 459 15.33 5.03 -3.40
CA ILE A 459 15.03 5.23 -2.00
C ILE A 459 13.56 4.94 -1.72
N GLY A 460 13.32 3.97 -0.84
CA GLY A 460 12.01 3.75 -0.23
C GLY A 460 11.84 4.64 1.01
N ILE A 461 10.74 5.39 1.06
CA ILE A 461 10.38 6.26 2.18
C ILE A 461 9.05 5.79 2.75
N SER A 462 8.97 5.66 4.07
CA SER A 462 7.72 5.31 4.75
C SER A 462 7.45 6.24 5.94
N VAL A 463 6.28 6.12 6.53
CA VAL A 463 5.85 6.92 7.70
C VAL A 463 5.70 6.04 8.93
N ASP A 464 5.69 6.63 10.11
CA ASP A 464 5.61 5.87 11.38
C ASP A 464 4.30 5.10 11.54
N THR A 465 3.21 5.59 10.97
CA THR A 465 1.90 4.94 10.98
C THR A 465 1.74 3.84 9.93
N ALA A 466 2.71 3.68 9.02
CA ALA A 466 2.66 2.67 7.98
C ALA A 466 2.64 1.24 8.53
N VAL A 467 2.15 0.31 7.71
CA VAL A 467 2.20 -1.13 8.03
C VAL A 467 3.64 -1.63 8.10
N ASP A 468 3.89 -2.67 8.89
CA ASP A 468 5.24 -3.19 9.13
C ASP A 468 5.98 -3.58 7.85
N VAL A 469 5.28 -4.14 6.87
CA VAL A 469 5.86 -4.53 5.56
C VAL A 469 6.37 -3.31 4.79
N ALA A 470 5.64 -2.18 4.81
CA ALA A 470 6.06 -0.93 4.20
C ALA A 470 7.29 -0.35 4.93
N LYS A 471 7.24 -0.29 6.27
CA LYS A 471 8.40 0.14 7.08
C LYS A 471 9.63 -0.74 6.86
N GLU A 472 9.46 -2.05 6.70
CA GLU A 472 10.57 -2.97 6.43
C GLU A 472 11.18 -2.76 5.05
N SER A 473 10.36 -2.42 4.07
CA SER A 473 10.77 -2.15 2.69
C SER A 473 11.43 -0.78 2.50
N ALA A 474 11.19 0.16 3.42
CA ALA A 474 11.72 1.51 3.36
C ALA A 474 13.17 1.61 3.83
N ASP A 475 13.94 2.53 3.24
CA ASP A 475 15.28 2.96 3.68
C ASP A 475 15.21 4.05 4.74
N ILE A 476 14.17 4.89 4.66
CA ILE A 476 13.94 6.04 5.51
C ILE A 476 12.52 5.99 6.06
N ILE A 477 12.35 6.30 7.36
CA ILE A 477 11.05 6.41 8.01
C ILE A 477 10.90 7.81 8.58
N LEU A 478 9.80 8.50 8.22
CA LEU A 478 9.41 9.79 8.75
C LEU A 478 8.52 9.58 9.99
N LEU A 479 8.89 10.21 11.11
CA LEU A 479 8.19 10.07 12.39
C LEU A 479 7.10 11.14 12.62
N GLU A 480 7.10 12.20 11.82
CA GLU A 480 6.05 13.24 11.83
C GLU A 480 5.17 13.10 10.59
N LYS A 481 3.89 13.36 10.81
CA LYS A 481 2.86 13.30 9.76
C LYS A 481 2.78 14.59 8.99
#